data_cd3a9baa52bd2f99116370deb5d4cbe5
#
_entry.id   cd3a9baa52bd2f99116370deb5d4cbe5
#
_cell.length_a   1.000
_cell.length_b   1.000
_cell.length_c   1.000
_cell.angle_alpha   90.00
_cell.angle_beta   90.00
_cell.angle_gamma   90.00
#
_symmetry.space_group_name_H-M   'P 1'
#
loop_
_entity.id
_entity.type
_entity.pdbx_description
1 polymer ?
#
loop_
_entity_poly.entity_id
_entity_poly.type
_entity_poly.pdbx_seq_one_letter_code
_entity_poly.pdbx_strand_id
1 'polypeptide(L)'
;KKELPSYKGDYSVKAKEIINSRRETIMEFKGAELFGLRYEQLLPYALPHENSDKAFRIITADFVTTEDGTGIVHIAPTFGQDDAQAAKEHGIPPMLVLDKNQNAVPLVDQQGKFRPEMGEFSGKYVKNHYYSSEKAPEKSVDVEIAIKLKAENKAFKVEKYEHSYPHCWRTDKPVLYYPLDSWFINVSKVKNRLVSLNKEINWKPKSTGSGRFGNWLENANDWNLSRSRFWGIPIPIWRTEDGTEELCVSSVEQLKKECEKAITAGLMSEN
;
A
#
# COMPACT_ATOMS: atom_id res chain seq x y z
N LYS A 1 -41.20 6.49 37.01
CA LYS A 1 -39.93 5.90 36.54
C LYS A 1 -40.02 4.42 36.83
N LYS A 2 -40.30 3.58 35.80
CA LYS A 2 -40.17 2.12 35.92
C LYS A 2 -38.70 1.80 35.75
N GLU A 3 -38.08 1.20 36.78
CA GLU A 3 -36.76 0.63 36.71
C GLU A 3 -36.76 -0.49 35.65
N LEU A 4 -35.89 -0.36 34.67
CA LEU A 4 -35.64 -1.43 33.70
C LEU A 4 -34.88 -2.55 34.43
N PRO A 5 -35.27 -3.82 34.26
CA PRO A 5 -34.58 -4.93 34.89
C PRO A 5 -33.13 -4.98 34.46
N SER A 6 -32.20 -5.08 35.41
CA SER A 6 -30.77 -5.26 35.18
C SER A 6 -30.52 -6.63 34.53
N TYR A 7 -30.44 -6.67 33.23
CA TYR A 7 -30.11 -7.87 32.46
C TYR A 7 -28.60 -8.03 32.38
N LYS A 8 -28.04 -9.02 33.05
CA LYS A 8 -26.63 -9.43 32.95
C LYS A 8 -26.41 -10.41 31.77
N GLY A 9 -26.82 -10.08 30.58
CA GLY A 9 -26.62 -10.87 29.39
C GLY A 9 -25.83 -10.09 28.32
N ASP A 10 -25.19 -10.80 27.43
CA ASP A 10 -24.48 -10.18 26.32
C ASP A 10 -25.47 -9.52 25.36
N TYR A 11 -25.66 -8.20 25.55
CA TYR A 11 -26.55 -7.39 24.71
C TYR A 11 -26.21 -7.47 23.21
N SER A 12 -24.98 -7.80 22.86
CA SER A 12 -24.53 -7.90 21.50
C SER A 12 -25.15 -9.08 20.74
N VAL A 13 -25.28 -10.22 21.41
CA VAL A 13 -25.90 -11.45 20.85
C VAL A 13 -27.38 -11.24 20.63
N LYS A 14 -28.08 -10.73 21.67
CA LYS A 14 -29.53 -10.52 21.58
C LYS A 14 -29.91 -9.40 20.59
N ALA A 15 -29.10 -8.35 20.49
CA ALA A 15 -29.30 -7.33 19.47
C ALA A 15 -29.10 -7.89 18.06
N LYS A 16 -28.10 -8.75 17.85
CA LYS A 16 -27.87 -9.44 16.57
C LYS A 16 -29.06 -10.37 16.24
N GLU A 17 -29.58 -11.10 17.17
CA GLU A 17 -30.74 -11.98 16.96
C GLU A 17 -32.01 -11.18 16.60
N ILE A 18 -32.28 -10.07 17.28
CA ILE A 18 -33.42 -9.20 16.97
C ILE A 18 -33.27 -8.53 15.61
N ILE A 19 -32.06 -8.11 15.26
CA ILE A 19 -31.78 -7.51 13.96
C ILE A 19 -31.96 -8.58 12.87
N ASN A 20 -31.44 -9.77 13.06
CA ASN A 20 -31.55 -10.86 12.09
C ASN A 20 -32.99 -11.33 11.90
N SER A 21 -33.80 -11.35 12.95
CA SER A 21 -35.22 -11.71 12.87
C SER A 21 -36.11 -10.71 12.11
N ARG A 22 -35.59 -9.50 11.86
CA ARG A 22 -36.27 -8.43 11.12
C ARG A 22 -35.72 -8.19 9.72
N ARG A 23 -34.78 -9.02 9.27
CA ARG A 23 -34.18 -8.94 7.93
C ARG A 23 -34.81 -10.01 7.05
N GLU A 24 -35.21 -9.59 5.87
CA GLU A 24 -35.57 -10.47 4.78
C GLU A 24 -34.36 -10.58 3.83
N THR A 25 -33.94 -11.80 3.54
CA THR A 25 -32.92 -12.04 2.49
C THR A 25 -33.60 -11.94 1.14
N ILE A 26 -33.29 -10.89 0.40
CA ILE A 26 -33.88 -10.64 -0.92
C ILE A 26 -33.14 -11.45 -1.98
N MET A 27 -31.81 -11.59 -1.84
CA MET A 27 -30.96 -12.26 -2.82
C MET A 27 -29.69 -12.78 -2.16
N GLU A 28 -29.23 -13.92 -2.61
CA GLU A 28 -27.93 -14.48 -2.29
C GLU A 28 -27.12 -14.66 -3.56
N PHE A 29 -25.86 -14.29 -3.55
CA PHE A 29 -24.94 -14.42 -4.68
C PHE A 29 -23.49 -14.58 -4.20
N LYS A 30 -22.63 -15.11 -5.07
CA LYS A 30 -21.20 -15.20 -4.82
C LYS A 30 -20.52 -13.88 -5.19
N GLY A 31 -19.45 -13.52 -4.48
CA GLY A 31 -18.68 -12.32 -4.79
C GLY A 31 -18.20 -12.25 -6.25
N ALA A 32 -17.89 -13.41 -6.86
CA ALA A 32 -17.50 -13.49 -8.27
C ALA A 32 -18.61 -13.00 -9.25
N GLU A 33 -19.87 -13.06 -8.87
CA GLU A 33 -20.98 -12.58 -9.71
C GLU A 33 -21.05 -11.04 -9.76
N LEU A 34 -20.37 -10.37 -8.83
CA LEU A 34 -20.23 -8.91 -8.83
C LEU A 34 -19.06 -8.42 -9.69
N PHE A 35 -18.22 -9.33 -10.20
CA PHE A 35 -17.04 -8.97 -10.99
C PHE A 35 -17.39 -8.09 -12.18
N GLY A 36 -16.65 -6.98 -12.33
CA GLY A 36 -16.82 -6.04 -13.44
C GLY A 36 -17.93 -5.01 -13.26
N LEU A 37 -18.78 -5.13 -12.23
CA LEU A 37 -19.76 -4.07 -11.94
C LEU A 37 -19.03 -2.74 -11.63
N ARG A 38 -19.58 -1.66 -12.13
CA ARG A 38 -19.03 -0.31 -11.94
C ARG A 38 -19.80 0.42 -10.85
N TYR A 39 -19.12 1.33 -10.18
CA TYR A 39 -19.70 2.19 -9.16
C TYR A 39 -19.24 3.64 -9.31
N GLU A 40 -20.00 4.57 -8.79
CA GLU A 40 -19.62 5.98 -8.73
C GLU A 40 -18.57 6.21 -7.67
N GLN A 41 -17.56 7.02 -7.98
CA GLN A 41 -16.53 7.41 -7.03
C GLN A 41 -17.14 8.17 -5.85
N LEU A 42 -16.86 7.75 -4.61
CA LEU A 42 -17.41 8.38 -3.41
C LEU A 42 -16.92 9.81 -3.21
N LEU A 43 -15.64 10.06 -3.50
CA LEU A 43 -14.98 11.35 -3.40
C LEU A 43 -14.42 11.76 -4.78
N PRO A 44 -15.25 12.37 -5.64
CA PRO A 44 -14.90 12.60 -7.04
C PRO A 44 -14.01 13.83 -7.24
N TYR A 45 -12.91 13.93 -6.48
CA TYR A 45 -11.96 15.04 -6.56
C TYR A 45 -10.96 14.89 -7.69
N ALA A 46 -10.53 13.66 -7.99
CA ALA A 46 -9.55 13.38 -9.01
C ALA A 46 -9.81 12.02 -9.67
N LEU A 47 -9.30 11.86 -10.88
CA LEU A 47 -9.26 10.59 -11.60
C LEU A 47 -7.81 10.15 -11.79
N PRO A 48 -7.52 8.85 -11.93
CA PRO A 48 -6.21 8.40 -12.39
C PRO A 48 -5.84 9.08 -13.70
N HIS A 49 -4.59 9.55 -13.82
CA HIS A 49 -4.12 10.23 -15.02
C HIS A 49 -4.06 9.30 -16.24
N GLU A 50 -3.95 7.99 -16.01
CA GLU A 50 -3.96 6.98 -17.07
C GLU A 50 -5.08 5.96 -16.84
N ASN A 51 -5.67 5.46 -17.94
CA ASN A 51 -6.66 4.38 -17.91
C ASN A 51 -7.81 4.60 -16.92
N SER A 52 -8.24 5.84 -16.69
CA SER A 52 -9.31 6.18 -15.74
C SER A 52 -10.62 5.45 -16.02
N ASP A 53 -10.86 5.06 -17.26
CA ASP A 53 -11.98 4.25 -17.70
C ASP A 53 -12.00 2.84 -17.08
N LYS A 54 -10.84 2.32 -16.64
CA LYS A 54 -10.70 1.01 -16.00
C LYS A 54 -10.85 1.06 -14.47
N ALA A 55 -10.88 2.24 -13.87
CA ALA A 55 -11.08 2.42 -12.43
C ALA A 55 -12.54 2.20 -11.98
N PHE A 56 -12.78 2.22 -10.68
CA PHE A 56 -14.11 2.21 -10.03
C PHE A 56 -15.00 1.04 -10.46
N ARG A 57 -14.46 -0.16 -10.38
CA ARG A 57 -15.17 -1.42 -10.64
C ARG A 57 -14.82 -2.48 -9.61
N ILE A 58 -15.72 -3.44 -9.46
CA ILE A 58 -15.53 -4.57 -8.55
C ILE A 58 -14.61 -5.60 -9.21
N ILE A 59 -13.61 -6.05 -8.46
CA ILE A 59 -12.71 -7.14 -8.81
C ILE A 59 -12.78 -8.23 -7.74
N THR A 60 -12.27 -9.42 -8.02
CA THR A 60 -12.13 -10.51 -7.04
C THR A 60 -10.71 -10.57 -6.51
N ALA A 61 -10.56 -10.91 -5.23
CA ALA A 61 -9.27 -11.15 -4.60
C ALA A 61 -9.39 -12.20 -3.48
N ASP A 62 -8.37 -13.06 -3.36
CA ASP A 62 -8.40 -14.21 -2.43
C ASP A 62 -8.35 -13.81 -0.95
N PHE A 63 -7.90 -12.59 -0.65
CA PHE A 63 -7.85 -12.08 0.72
C PHE A 63 -9.20 -11.57 1.25
N VAL A 64 -10.25 -11.51 0.43
CA VAL A 64 -11.58 -11.06 0.84
C VAL A 64 -12.37 -12.23 1.43
N THR A 65 -12.84 -12.05 2.66
CA THR A 65 -13.65 -13.05 3.38
C THR A 65 -15.05 -12.51 3.69
N THR A 66 -15.97 -13.40 4.03
CA THR A 66 -17.33 -13.06 4.50
C THR A 66 -17.48 -13.20 6.01
N GLU A 67 -16.40 -13.49 6.73
CA GLU A 67 -16.40 -13.68 8.19
C GLU A 67 -16.62 -12.35 8.92
N ASP A 68 -16.02 -11.27 8.37
CA ASP A 68 -16.17 -9.93 8.88
C ASP A 68 -16.66 -8.96 7.79
N GLY A 69 -17.37 -7.91 8.22
CA GLY A 69 -17.82 -6.84 7.33
C GLY A 69 -18.92 -7.25 6.36
N THR A 70 -18.82 -6.82 5.12
CA THR A 70 -19.83 -7.00 4.07
C THR A 70 -19.41 -8.01 2.99
N GLY A 71 -18.20 -8.56 3.06
CA GLY A 71 -17.62 -9.34 1.96
C GLY A 71 -17.17 -8.50 0.77
N ILE A 72 -17.23 -7.17 0.89
CA ILE A 72 -16.72 -6.21 -0.11
C ILE A 72 -15.72 -5.30 0.59
N VAL A 73 -14.49 -5.23 0.08
CA VAL A 73 -13.39 -4.44 0.65
C VAL A 73 -13.00 -3.34 -0.34
N HIS A 74 -12.83 -2.13 0.18
CA HIS A 74 -12.25 -1.04 -0.62
C HIS A 74 -10.74 -1.28 -0.77
N ILE A 75 -10.24 -1.23 -1.99
CA ILE A 75 -8.81 -1.36 -2.30
C ILE A 75 -8.20 -0.01 -2.66
N ALA A 76 -6.97 0.22 -2.20
CA ALA A 76 -6.18 1.42 -2.47
C ALA A 76 -4.86 1.05 -3.17
N PRO A 77 -4.86 0.83 -4.50
CA PRO A 77 -3.70 0.32 -5.25
C PRO A 77 -2.44 1.16 -5.12
N THR A 78 -2.59 2.44 -4.79
CA THR A 78 -1.46 3.37 -4.63
C THR A 78 -0.70 3.16 -3.32
N PHE A 79 -1.36 2.66 -2.26
CA PHE A 79 -0.79 2.63 -0.91
C PHE A 79 -0.76 1.22 -0.28
N GLY A 80 -1.66 0.32 -0.66
CA GLY A 80 -1.68 -1.06 -0.18
C GLY A 80 -0.87 -1.99 -1.09
N GLN A 81 0.01 -2.83 -0.53
CA GLN A 81 0.81 -3.76 -1.33
C GLN A 81 -0.06 -4.85 -1.96
N ASP A 82 -0.94 -5.48 -1.18
CA ASP A 82 -1.84 -6.53 -1.66
C ASP A 82 -2.88 -5.94 -2.61
N ASP A 83 -3.35 -4.72 -2.32
CA ASP A 83 -4.26 -3.95 -3.17
C ASP A 83 -3.62 -3.64 -4.52
N ALA A 84 -2.34 -3.23 -4.53
CA ALA A 84 -1.60 -2.97 -5.76
C ALA A 84 -1.42 -4.23 -6.61
N GLN A 85 -1.17 -5.38 -5.97
CA GLN A 85 -1.04 -6.65 -6.66
C GLN A 85 -2.38 -7.07 -7.30
N ALA A 86 -3.47 -7.06 -6.54
CA ALA A 86 -4.80 -7.38 -7.05
C ALA A 86 -5.23 -6.44 -8.18
N ALA A 87 -4.96 -5.14 -8.02
CA ALA A 87 -5.24 -4.13 -9.04
C ALA A 87 -4.47 -4.39 -10.34
N LYS A 88 -3.18 -4.73 -10.24
CA LYS A 88 -2.32 -5.05 -11.38
C LYS A 88 -2.82 -6.27 -12.15
N GLU A 89 -3.21 -7.33 -11.46
CA GLU A 89 -3.76 -8.56 -12.06
C GLU A 89 -5.04 -8.31 -12.85
N HIS A 90 -5.84 -7.35 -12.41
CA HIS A 90 -7.11 -6.98 -13.06
C HIS A 90 -7.01 -5.72 -13.94
N GLY A 91 -5.82 -5.15 -14.13
CA GLY A 91 -5.59 -3.96 -14.94
C GLY A 91 -6.27 -2.70 -14.40
N ILE A 92 -6.44 -2.58 -13.07
CA ILE A 92 -6.93 -1.37 -12.40
C ILE A 92 -5.77 -0.39 -12.24
N PRO A 93 -5.88 0.87 -12.67
CA PRO A 93 -4.82 1.86 -12.51
C PRO A 93 -4.69 2.30 -11.05
N PRO A 94 -3.47 2.64 -10.58
CA PRO A 94 -3.29 3.34 -9.32
C PRO A 94 -3.87 4.76 -9.40
N MET A 95 -4.31 5.29 -8.27
CA MET A 95 -4.79 6.68 -8.17
C MET A 95 -3.59 7.63 -8.12
N LEU A 96 -3.03 7.94 -9.29
CA LEU A 96 -1.98 8.93 -9.48
C LEU A 96 -2.50 10.10 -10.30
N VAL A 97 -2.05 11.29 -9.95
CA VAL A 97 -2.34 12.54 -10.68
C VAL A 97 -1.03 13.13 -11.21
N LEU A 98 -1.09 14.03 -12.18
CA LEU A 98 0.11 14.71 -12.66
C LEU A 98 0.37 15.96 -11.81
N ASP A 99 1.60 16.09 -11.32
CA ASP A 99 2.05 17.31 -10.66
C ASP A 99 2.37 18.42 -11.69
N LYS A 100 2.83 19.57 -11.21
CA LYS A 100 3.19 20.72 -12.07
C LYS A 100 4.31 20.41 -13.08
N ASN A 101 5.13 19.40 -12.78
CA ASN A 101 6.24 18.95 -13.60
C ASN A 101 5.86 17.76 -14.50
N GLN A 102 4.58 17.41 -14.58
CA GLN A 102 4.05 16.25 -15.32
C GLN A 102 4.52 14.90 -14.75
N ASN A 103 4.94 14.83 -13.48
CA ASN A 103 5.24 13.58 -12.82
C ASN A 103 3.96 12.96 -12.26
N ALA A 104 3.82 11.65 -12.42
CA ALA A 104 2.74 10.89 -11.81
C ALA A 104 2.99 10.76 -10.30
N VAL A 105 2.09 11.31 -9.49
CA VAL A 105 2.24 11.38 -8.03
C VAL A 105 0.95 10.96 -7.33
N PRO A 106 1.04 10.36 -6.12
CA PRO A 106 -0.13 10.06 -5.30
C PRO A 106 -0.87 11.33 -4.86
N LEU A 107 -2.16 11.18 -4.49
CA LEU A 107 -2.97 12.27 -3.92
C LEU A 107 -2.50 12.75 -2.53
N VAL A 108 -1.58 12.04 -1.93
CA VAL A 108 -0.93 12.41 -0.66
C VAL A 108 0.53 12.67 -0.94
N ASP A 109 1.09 13.74 -0.37
CA ASP A 109 2.51 14.07 -0.52
C ASP A 109 3.41 13.28 0.45
N GLN A 110 4.72 13.41 0.31
CA GLN A 110 5.68 12.72 1.18
C GLN A 110 5.67 13.21 2.63
N GLN A 111 4.99 14.31 2.94
CA GLN A 111 4.75 14.77 4.30
C GLN A 111 3.49 14.15 4.91
N GLY A 112 2.71 13.42 4.13
CA GLY A 112 1.43 12.83 4.56
C GLY A 112 0.27 13.82 4.50
N LYS A 113 0.33 14.84 3.63
CA LYS A 113 -0.76 15.80 3.40
C LYS A 113 -1.46 15.52 2.10
N PHE A 114 -2.74 15.75 2.07
CA PHE A 114 -3.50 15.75 0.82
C PHE A 114 -3.05 16.87 -0.12
N ARG A 115 -2.87 16.53 -1.39
CA ARG A 115 -2.54 17.47 -2.46
C ARG A 115 -3.72 18.39 -2.81
N PRO A 116 -3.47 19.48 -3.57
CA PRO A 116 -4.51 20.44 -3.96
C PRO A 116 -5.72 19.82 -4.65
N GLU A 117 -5.54 18.73 -5.37
CA GLU A 117 -6.58 17.99 -6.09
C GLU A 117 -7.67 17.45 -5.15
N MET A 118 -7.38 17.33 -3.85
CA MET A 118 -8.34 16.86 -2.84
C MET A 118 -9.30 17.95 -2.32
N GLY A 119 -9.36 19.11 -2.98
CA GLY A 119 -10.34 20.16 -2.71
C GLY A 119 -10.34 20.60 -1.24
N GLU A 120 -11.46 20.44 -0.54
CA GLU A 120 -11.63 20.86 0.87
C GLU A 120 -10.71 20.12 1.87
N PHE A 121 -10.14 18.98 1.48
CA PHE A 121 -9.17 18.24 2.28
C PHE A 121 -7.72 18.62 1.97
N SER A 122 -7.48 19.46 0.96
CA SER A 122 -6.15 19.90 0.56
C SER A 122 -5.35 20.47 1.74
N GLY A 123 -4.09 20.06 1.85
CA GLY A 123 -3.16 20.49 2.88
C GLY A 123 -3.38 19.88 4.27
N LYS A 124 -4.46 19.13 4.48
CA LYS A 124 -4.69 18.41 5.75
C LYS A 124 -3.85 17.14 5.79
N TYR A 125 -3.34 16.80 6.97
CA TYR A 125 -2.66 15.52 7.17
C TYR A 125 -3.64 14.35 7.18
N VAL A 126 -3.25 13.24 6.55
CA VAL A 126 -4.03 11.98 6.56
C VAL A 126 -4.07 11.32 7.94
N LYS A 127 -3.18 11.67 8.85
CA LYS A 127 -3.13 11.20 10.24
C LYS A 127 -2.98 12.38 11.20
N ASN A 128 -3.82 12.46 12.22
CA ASN A 128 -3.71 13.51 13.24
C ASN A 128 -2.35 13.53 13.96
N HIS A 129 -1.71 12.36 14.10
CA HIS A 129 -0.39 12.23 14.71
C HIS A 129 0.74 12.97 13.97
N TYR A 130 0.50 13.44 12.74
CA TYR A 130 1.49 14.22 11.98
C TYR A 130 1.47 15.72 12.32
N TYR A 131 0.39 16.19 12.91
CA TYR A 131 0.36 17.55 13.46
C TYR A 131 1.23 17.67 14.73
N SER A 132 1.68 18.88 15.05
CA SER A 132 2.13 19.18 16.40
C SER A 132 0.92 19.20 17.36
N SER A 133 1.15 18.91 18.64
CA SER A 133 0.09 18.80 19.65
C SER A 133 -0.81 20.04 19.71
N GLU A 134 -0.23 21.22 19.46
CA GLU A 134 -0.93 22.52 19.50
C GLU A 134 -1.75 22.81 18.24
N LYS A 135 -1.46 22.11 17.12
CA LYS A 135 -2.07 22.38 15.80
C LYS A 135 -2.98 21.25 15.33
N ALA A 136 -3.08 20.17 16.10
CA ALA A 136 -3.94 19.05 15.75
C ALA A 136 -5.40 19.50 15.77
N PRO A 137 -6.17 19.27 14.68
CA PRO A 137 -7.58 19.60 14.65
C PRO A 137 -8.36 18.67 15.62
N GLU A 138 -9.46 19.17 16.15
CA GLU A 138 -10.35 18.36 17.02
C GLU A 138 -10.86 17.10 16.31
N LYS A 139 -11.18 17.24 15.02
CA LYS A 139 -11.63 16.14 14.18
C LYS A 139 -10.53 15.74 13.21
N SER A 140 -10.21 14.45 13.15
CA SER A 140 -9.33 13.92 12.11
C SER A 140 -10.00 14.02 10.73
N VAL A 141 -9.20 14.02 9.69
CA VAL A 141 -9.71 14.01 8.32
C VAL A 141 -10.59 12.78 8.03
N ASP A 142 -10.31 11.64 8.66
CA ASP A 142 -11.15 10.44 8.55
C ASP A 142 -12.57 10.71 9.06
N VAL A 143 -12.69 11.43 10.19
CA VAL A 143 -13.99 11.82 10.77
C VAL A 143 -14.68 12.83 9.88
N GLU A 144 -13.97 13.80 9.31
CA GLU A 144 -14.55 14.77 8.39
C GLU A 144 -15.08 14.11 7.12
N ILE A 145 -14.33 13.17 6.53
CA ILE A 145 -14.79 12.39 5.37
C ILE A 145 -16.03 11.58 5.72
N ALA A 146 -16.05 10.91 6.88
CA ALA A 146 -17.21 10.14 7.33
C ALA A 146 -18.45 11.03 7.51
N ILE A 147 -18.30 12.24 8.09
CA ILE A 147 -19.38 13.22 8.24
C ILE A 147 -19.90 13.64 6.88
N LYS A 148 -19.02 13.97 5.94
CA LYS A 148 -19.38 14.36 4.57
C LYS A 148 -20.17 13.26 3.86
N LEU A 149 -19.66 12.03 3.82
CA LEU A 149 -20.33 10.91 3.17
C LEU A 149 -21.68 10.59 3.82
N LYS A 150 -21.80 10.78 5.13
CA LYS A 150 -23.06 10.63 5.84
C LYS A 150 -24.06 11.75 5.48
N ALA A 151 -23.60 12.99 5.42
CA ALA A 151 -24.44 14.12 5.01
C ALA A 151 -24.92 14.00 3.56
N GLU A 152 -24.11 13.44 2.67
CA GLU A 152 -24.44 13.16 1.28
C GLU A 152 -25.24 11.86 1.08
N ASN A 153 -25.62 11.17 2.15
CA ASN A 153 -26.32 9.88 2.11
C ASN A 153 -25.55 8.78 1.32
N LYS A 154 -24.24 8.84 1.34
CA LYS A 154 -23.34 7.86 0.70
C LYS A 154 -22.75 6.83 1.68
N ALA A 155 -22.89 7.05 2.99
CA ALA A 155 -22.44 6.13 4.02
C ALA A 155 -23.62 5.33 4.59
N PHE A 156 -23.63 4.02 4.38
CA PHE A 156 -24.62 3.13 4.95
C PHE A 156 -24.47 2.99 6.47
N LYS A 157 -23.24 2.81 6.95
CA LYS A 157 -22.90 2.66 8.36
C LYS A 157 -21.50 3.20 8.62
N VAL A 158 -21.32 3.86 9.76
CA VAL A 158 -20.02 4.34 10.23
C VAL A 158 -19.79 3.80 11.62
N GLU A 159 -18.70 3.07 11.82
CA GLU A 159 -18.31 2.48 13.10
C GLU A 159 -16.86 2.79 13.41
N LYS A 160 -16.53 2.94 14.69
CA LYS A 160 -15.13 2.98 15.13
C LYS A 160 -14.58 1.56 15.12
N TYR A 161 -13.46 1.37 14.43
CA TYR A 161 -12.73 0.10 14.37
C TYR A 161 -11.34 0.29 14.97
N GLU A 162 -10.98 -0.55 15.92
CA GLU A 162 -9.67 -0.55 16.56
C GLU A 162 -8.87 -1.74 16.07
N HIS A 163 -7.68 -1.48 15.55
CA HIS A 163 -6.76 -2.50 15.06
C HIS A 163 -5.31 -2.09 15.31
N SER A 164 -4.41 -3.07 15.29
CA SER A 164 -2.98 -2.81 15.35
C SER A 164 -2.53 -2.06 14.10
N TYR A 165 -1.69 -1.04 14.29
CA TYR A 165 -1.13 -0.25 13.21
C TYR A 165 0.38 -0.05 13.43
N PRO A 166 1.23 -0.22 12.39
CA PRO A 166 2.66 -0.07 12.54
C PRO A 166 3.06 1.38 12.82
N HIS A 167 3.96 1.56 13.77
CA HIS A 167 4.53 2.86 14.14
C HIS A 167 6.03 2.88 13.89
N CYS A 168 6.54 4.05 13.56
CA CYS A 168 7.98 4.27 13.41
C CYS A 168 8.64 4.18 14.79
N TRP A 169 9.56 3.24 14.97
CA TRP A 169 10.25 2.99 16.23
C TRP A 169 11.08 4.17 16.77
N ARG A 170 11.37 5.20 15.94
CA ARG A 170 12.09 6.41 16.35
C ARG A 170 11.19 7.56 16.77
N THR A 171 10.06 7.73 16.10
CA THR A 171 9.19 8.90 16.28
C THR A 171 7.88 8.54 16.93
N ASP A 172 7.62 7.27 17.12
CA ASP A 172 6.36 6.70 17.60
C ASP A 172 5.12 7.19 16.82
N LYS A 173 5.34 7.66 15.60
CA LYS A 173 4.26 8.09 14.72
C LYS A 173 3.83 6.94 13.80
N PRO A 174 2.53 6.85 13.47
CA PRO A 174 2.04 5.85 12.52
C PRO A 174 2.76 6.00 11.19
N VAL A 175 3.18 4.87 10.58
CA VAL A 175 3.82 4.90 9.27
C VAL A 175 2.75 5.09 8.18
N LEU A 176 3.14 5.70 7.08
CA LEU A 176 2.35 5.74 5.85
C LEU A 176 3.01 4.81 4.84
N TYR A 177 2.25 3.83 4.35
CA TYR A 177 2.68 3.06 3.19
C TYR A 177 2.65 3.98 1.98
N TYR A 178 3.81 4.22 1.39
CA TYR A 178 3.96 5.18 0.30
C TYR A 178 4.77 4.55 -0.83
N PRO A 179 4.32 4.64 -2.09
CA PRO A 179 5.08 4.12 -3.21
C PRO A 179 6.36 4.95 -3.39
N LEU A 180 7.49 4.26 -3.40
CA LEU A 180 8.80 4.85 -3.64
C LEU A 180 9.55 4.00 -4.66
N ASP A 181 10.14 4.66 -5.64
CA ASP A 181 11.04 3.99 -6.57
C ASP A 181 12.22 3.40 -5.79
N SER A 182 12.50 2.16 -6.07
CA SER A 182 13.47 1.39 -5.31
C SER A 182 14.20 0.39 -6.21
N TRP A 183 15.46 0.12 -5.85
CA TRP A 183 16.24 -0.91 -6.50
C TRP A 183 15.98 -2.27 -5.86
N PHE A 184 15.74 -3.27 -6.71
CA PHE A 184 15.47 -4.63 -6.26
C PHE A 184 16.44 -5.61 -6.91
N ILE A 185 16.89 -6.61 -6.15
CA ILE A 185 17.44 -7.84 -6.73
C ILE A 185 16.25 -8.74 -7.05
N ASN A 186 16.14 -9.13 -8.33
CA ASN A 186 15.07 -10.01 -8.80
C ASN A 186 15.33 -11.46 -8.34
N VAL A 187 15.10 -11.71 -7.05
CA VAL A 187 15.26 -13.03 -6.42
C VAL A 187 14.22 -14.02 -6.92
N SER A 188 13.01 -13.53 -7.21
CA SER A 188 11.90 -14.37 -7.70
C SER A 188 12.26 -15.09 -9.01
N LYS A 189 13.06 -14.47 -9.88
CA LYS A 189 13.56 -15.06 -11.13
C LYS A 189 14.44 -16.31 -10.92
N VAL A 190 15.18 -16.37 -9.80
CA VAL A 190 16.11 -17.46 -9.49
C VAL A 190 15.61 -18.37 -8.37
N LYS A 191 14.44 -18.11 -7.82
CA LYS A 191 13.86 -18.80 -6.67
C LYS A 191 13.83 -20.33 -6.85
N ASN A 192 13.33 -20.81 -7.97
CA ASN A 192 13.24 -22.25 -8.24
C ASN A 192 14.62 -22.92 -8.23
N ARG A 193 15.65 -22.23 -8.76
CA ARG A 193 17.03 -22.71 -8.72
C ARG A 193 17.58 -22.74 -7.30
N LEU A 194 17.29 -21.72 -6.49
CA LEU A 194 17.68 -21.67 -5.08
C LEU A 194 17.06 -22.83 -4.29
N VAL A 195 15.79 -23.12 -4.49
CA VAL A 195 15.09 -24.24 -3.85
C VAL A 195 15.69 -25.58 -4.30
N SER A 196 16.02 -25.74 -5.58
CA SER A 196 16.68 -26.96 -6.08
C SER A 196 18.05 -27.16 -5.44
N LEU A 197 18.90 -26.14 -5.46
CA LEU A 197 20.25 -26.19 -4.87
C LEU A 197 20.21 -26.44 -3.35
N ASN A 198 19.23 -25.91 -2.65
CA ASN A 198 19.04 -26.17 -1.21
C ASN A 198 18.85 -27.67 -0.91
N LYS A 199 18.23 -28.42 -1.80
CA LYS A 199 18.02 -29.86 -1.65
C LYS A 199 19.30 -30.68 -1.80
N GLU A 200 20.32 -30.14 -2.45
CA GLU A 200 21.62 -30.77 -2.66
C GLU A 200 22.56 -30.59 -1.43
N ILE A 201 22.24 -29.66 -0.53
CA ILE A 201 23.05 -29.39 0.66
C ILE A 201 22.82 -30.49 1.72
N ASN A 202 23.90 -31.02 2.27
CA ASN A 202 23.83 -31.97 3.38
C ASN A 202 23.59 -31.24 4.71
N TRP A 203 22.37 -30.84 4.95
CA TRP A 203 21.97 -30.14 6.17
C TRP A 203 22.08 -31.01 7.43
N LYS A 204 22.64 -30.46 8.50
CA LYS A 204 22.68 -31.09 9.83
C LYS A 204 22.18 -30.10 10.89
N PRO A 205 20.99 -30.29 11.45
CA PRO A 205 19.98 -31.32 11.11
C PRO A 205 19.31 -31.11 9.75
N LYS A 206 18.81 -32.18 9.15
CA LYS A 206 18.10 -32.13 7.85
C LYS A 206 16.89 -31.18 7.85
N SER A 207 16.24 -31.05 9.00
CA SER A 207 15.08 -30.15 9.19
C SER A 207 15.39 -28.68 8.95
N THR A 208 16.66 -28.25 9.01
CA THR A 208 17.03 -26.87 8.66
C THR A 208 16.75 -26.58 7.19
N GLY A 209 17.16 -27.47 6.30
CA GLY A 209 16.97 -27.29 4.85
C GLY A 209 15.54 -27.52 4.37
N SER A 210 14.86 -28.54 4.91
CA SER A 210 13.46 -28.85 4.52
C SER A 210 12.40 -28.09 5.31
N GLY A 211 12.77 -27.47 6.43
CA GLY A 211 11.87 -26.70 7.27
C GLY A 211 12.00 -25.20 7.02
N ARG A 212 12.40 -24.44 8.06
CA ARG A 212 12.37 -22.97 8.05
C ARG A 212 13.12 -22.36 6.86
N PHE A 213 14.30 -22.84 6.51
CA PHE A 213 15.09 -22.27 5.41
C PHE A 213 14.48 -22.62 4.05
N GLY A 214 14.05 -23.88 3.86
CA GLY A 214 13.35 -24.29 2.63
C GLY A 214 12.08 -23.50 2.40
N ASN A 215 11.23 -23.37 3.43
CA ASN A 215 10.01 -22.56 3.36
C ASN A 215 10.32 -21.09 3.06
N TRP A 216 11.38 -20.53 3.61
CA TRP A 216 11.81 -19.17 3.32
C TRP A 216 12.21 -19.00 1.85
N LEU A 217 12.96 -19.96 1.27
CA LEU A 217 13.32 -19.94 -0.14
C LEU A 217 12.10 -20.07 -1.06
N GLU A 218 11.16 -20.95 -0.72
CA GLU A 218 9.92 -21.18 -1.50
C GLU A 218 9.04 -19.93 -1.53
N ASN A 219 9.10 -19.11 -0.48
CA ASN A 219 8.35 -17.86 -0.35
C ASN A 219 9.21 -16.60 -0.57
N ALA A 220 10.44 -16.76 -1.12
CA ALA A 220 11.34 -15.63 -1.34
C ALA A 220 10.74 -14.63 -2.34
N ASN A 221 10.73 -13.36 -1.96
CA ASN A 221 10.36 -12.22 -2.77
C ASN A 221 11.60 -11.47 -3.24
N ASP A 222 11.41 -10.56 -4.19
CA ASP A 222 12.47 -9.67 -4.65
C ASP A 222 13.04 -8.84 -3.49
N TRP A 223 14.34 -8.69 -3.46
CA TRP A 223 15.04 -8.05 -2.36
C TRP A 223 15.20 -6.56 -2.60
N ASN A 224 14.48 -5.72 -1.84
CA ASN A 224 14.63 -4.28 -1.85
C ASN A 224 15.96 -3.86 -1.22
N LEU A 225 16.83 -3.23 -2.01
CA LEU A 225 18.13 -2.70 -1.58
C LEU A 225 18.06 -1.24 -1.15
N SER A 226 17.08 -0.48 -1.63
CA SER A 226 16.98 0.97 -1.39
C SER A 226 16.73 1.28 0.08
N ARG A 227 17.42 2.30 0.59
CA ARG A 227 17.18 2.89 1.90
C ARG A 227 17.29 4.41 1.79
N SER A 228 16.22 5.11 2.09
CA SER A 228 16.14 6.58 2.03
C SER A 228 16.64 7.21 3.34
N ARG A 229 17.89 6.88 3.74
CA ARG A 229 18.49 7.37 4.99
C ARG A 229 19.91 7.86 4.75
N PHE A 230 20.29 8.94 5.44
CA PHE A 230 21.68 9.33 5.57
C PHE A 230 22.50 8.23 6.27
N TRP A 231 23.78 8.13 5.98
CA TRP A 231 24.69 7.11 6.48
C TRP A 231 24.40 5.70 5.91
N GLY A 232 23.88 5.63 4.71
CA GLY A 232 23.83 4.41 3.92
C GLY A 232 25.08 4.25 3.06
N ILE A 233 25.31 3.03 2.56
CA ILE A 233 26.26 2.79 1.47
C ILE A 233 25.52 3.08 0.18
N PRO A 234 26.05 3.98 -0.71
CA PRO A 234 25.44 4.21 -1.99
C PRO A 234 25.49 2.96 -2.86
N ILE A 235 24.40 2.69 -3.58
CA ILE A 235 24.37 1.63 -4.59
C ILE A 235 25.23 2.11 -5.76
N PRO A 236 26.20 1.32 -6.26
CA PRO A 236 27.14 1.74 -7.29
C PRO A 236 26.49 1.72 -8.69
N ILE A 237 25.38 2.42 -8.85
CA ILE A 237 24.63 2.55 -10.10
C ILE A 237 24.68 4.00 -10.55
N TRP A 238 25.15 4.24 -11.76
CA TRP A 238 25.08 5.50 -12.46
C TRP A 238 23.99 5.43 -13.51
N ARG A 239 23.18 6.46 -13.58
CA ARG A 239 22.05 6.55 -14.50
C ARG A 239 22.08 7.92 -15.15
N THR A 240 21.82 8.00 -16.45
CA THR A 240 21.60 9.27 -17.15
C THR A 240 20.33 9.95 -16.63
N GLU A 241 20.25 11.27 -16.74
CA GLU A 241 19.12 12.06 -16.25
C GLU A 241 17.80 11.65 -16.90
N ASP A 242 17.84 11.29 -18.18
CA ASP A 242 16.70 10.77 -18.94
C ASP A 242 16.40 9.28 -18.68
N GLY A 243 17.24 8.60 -17.88
CA GLY A 243 17.08 7.19 -17.52
C GLY A 243 17.31 6.20 -18.65
N THR A 244 17.86 6.63 -19.80
CA THR A 244 18.05 5.75 -20.97
C THR A 244 19.26 4.83 -20.83
N GLU A 245 20.27 5.23 -20.05
CA GLU A 245 21.47 4.44 -19.82
C GLU A 245 21.69 4.23 -18.32
N GLU A 246 22.08 3.01 -17.96
CA GLU A 246 22.43 2.63 -16.60
C GLU A 246 23.71 1.80 -16.57
N LEU A 247 24.58 2.09 -15.62
CA LEU A 247 25.80 1.34 -15.37
C LEU A 247 25.93 0.97 -13.91
N CYS A 248 25.94 -0.33 -13.61
CA CYS A 248 26.29 -0.85 -12.30
C CYS A 248 27.79 -1.16 -12.25
N VAL A 249 28.55 -0.40 -11.48
CA VAL A 249 29.99 -0.59 -11.33
C VAL A 249 30.27 -1.69 -10.31
N SER A 250 30.96 -2.75 -10.76
CA SER A 250 31.19 -3.96 -9.97
C SER A 250 32.55 -4.01 -9.25
N SER A 251 33.51 -3.16 -9.66
CA SER A 251 34.85 -3.13 -9.08
C SER A 251 35.51 -1.75 -9.16
N VAL A 252 36.55 -1.56 -8.33
CA VAL A 252 37.37 -0.34 -8.37
C VAL A 252 38.07 -0.19 -9.71
N GLU A 253 38.54 -1.29 -10.33
CA GLU A 253 39.18 -1.26 -11.65
C GLU A 253 38.19 -0.77 -12.73
N GLN A 254 36.95 -1.24 -12.67
CA GLN A 254 35.92 -0.76 -13.60
C GLN A 254 35.67 0.73 -13.39
N LEU A 255 35.54 1.19 -12.13
CA LEU A 255 35.34 2.61 -11.84
C LEU A 255 36.51 3.45 -12.39
N LYS A 256 37.75 3.04 -12.18
CA LYS A 256 38.92 3.75 -12.75
C LYS A 256 38.86 3.87 -14.26
N LYS A 257 38.51 2.78 -14.96
CA LYS A 257 38.37 2.79 -16.42
C LYS A 257 37.29 3.77 -16.88
N GLU A 258 36.16 3.84 -16.18
CA GLU A 258 35.10 4.80 -16.55
C GLU A 258 35.53 6.25 -16.25
N CYS A 259 36.24 6.50 -15.14
CA CYS A 259 36.85 7.82 -14.91
C CYS A 259 37.86 8.21 -15.97
N GLU A 260 38.76 7.29 -16.38
CA GLU A 260 39.74 7.54 -17.46
C GLU A 260 39.06 7.89 -18.79
N LYS A 261 37.93 7.23 -19.11
CA LYS A 261 37.12 7.58 -20.27
C LYS A 261 36.53 8.99 -20.15
N ALA A 262 36.01 9.36 -18.99
CA ALA A 262 35.44 10.68 -18.73
C ALA A 262 36.50 11.79 -18.80
N ILE A 263 37.73 11.55 -18.30
CA ILE A 263 38.88 12.46 -18.41
C ILE A 263 39.25 12.63 -19.87
N THR A 264 39.40 11.52 -20.60
CA THR A 264 39.76 11.54 -22.03
C THR A 264 38.72 12.31 -22.88
N ALA A 265 37.46 12.23 -22.49
CA ALA A 265 36.35 12.95 -23.11
C ALA A 265 36.24 14.41 -22.65
N GLY A 266 37.07 14.87 -21.71
CA GLY A 266 37.06 16.23 -21.18
C GLY A 266 35.85 16.53 -20.25
N LEU A 267 35.19 15.49 -19.79
CA LEU A 267 34.01 15.60 -18.90
C LEU A 267 34.38 15.63 -17.39
N MET A 268 35.65 15.28 -17.10
CA MET A 268 36.17 15.21 -15.74
C MET A 268 37.62 15.65 -15.72
N SER A 269 38.10 16.37 -14.69
CA SER A 269 39.48 16.71 -14.47
C SER A 269 40.26 15.58 -13.82
N GLU A 270 41.55 15.40 -14.16
CA GLU A 270 42.46 14.61 -13.33
C GLU A 270 42.65 15.31 -11.97
N ASN A 271 42.29 14.63 -10.91
CA ASN A 271 42.65 15.00 -9.54
C ASN A 271 43.37 13.85 -8.86
#